data_70d12ba229cc7335735cf54d580aca95
#
_entry.id   70d12ba229cc7335735cf54d580aca95
#
_cell.length_a   1.000
_cell.length_b   1.000
_cell.length_c   1.000
_cell.angle_alpha   90.00
_cell.angle_beta   90.00
_cell.angle_gamma   90.00
#
_symmetry.space_group_name_H-M   'P 1'
#
loop_
_entity.id
_entity.type
_entity.pdbx_description
1 polymer ?
#
loop_
_entity_poly.entity_id
_entity_poly.type
_entity_poly.pdbx_seq_one_letter_code
_entity_poly.pdbx_strand_id
1 'polypeptide(L)'
;MKISAGKIEVLNHLQDGYYNGSEMSDGERAVFYFIGEVLCAGENSLIIIDEPENHLHKSILPRLWDAVEKEREDCVFLYITHDLEFARSRMQSQIIWVKEFEKENQWQYELLDDADASDGLKLEILGNRQKVLLVEGTQTRSIDKKLYSKLYPEYNVISMESCNAVIQAVKTYGQTGQLHYMKVKGIC
;
A
#
# COMPACT_ATOMS: atom_id res chain seq x y z
N MET A 1 -16.33 -17.50 16.86
CA MET A 1 -15.97 -18.72 16.15
C MET A 1 -15.96 -19.88 17.12
N LYS A 2 -16.47 -21.03 16.74
CA LYS A 2 -16.38 -22.28 17.52
C LYS A 2 -16.10 -23.46 16.59
N ILE A 3 -15.54 -24.52 17.17
CA ILE A 3 -15.34 -25.80 16.45
C ILE A 3 -16.31 -26.81 17.03
N SER A 4 -17.16 -27.38 16.19
CA SER A 4 -18.15 -28.36 16.59
C SER A 4 -18.10 -29.55 15.61
N ALA A 5 -17.92 -30.76 16.15
CA ALA A 5 -17.82 -31.98 15.33
C ALA A 5 -16.83 -31.90 14.16
N GLY A 6 -15.69 -31.23 14.35
CA GLY A 6 -14.66 -31.05 13.32
C GLY A 6 -15.00 -30.00 12.24
N LYS A 7 -16.08 -29.24 12.44
CA LYS A 7 -16.46 -28.16 11.54
C LYS A 7 -16.21 -26.81 12.21
N ILE A 8 -15.76 -25.84 11.40
CA ILE A 8 -15.60 -24.46 11.82
C ILE A 8 -16.93 -23.75 11.63
N GLU A 9 -17.44 -23.15 12.70
CA GLU A 9 -18.65 -22.31 12.68
C GLU A 9 -18.27 -20.88 13.06
N VAL A 10 -18.70 -19.92 12.24
CA VAL A 10 -18.44 -18.50 12.37
C VAL A 10 -19.66 -17.77 12.83
N LEU A 11 -19.53 -16.92 13.85
CA LEU A 11 -20.63 -16.09 14.33
C LEU A 11 -20.86 -14.91 13.40
N ASN A 12 -22.05 -14.80 12.87
CA ASN A 12 -22.48 -13.60 12.16
C ASN A 12 -23.18 -12.65 13.14
N HIS A 13 -22.48 -11.58 13.49
CA HIS A 13 -23.00 -10.59 14.43
C HIS A 13 -24.20 -9.77 13.89
N LEU A 14 -24.42 -9.79 12.57
CA LEU A 14 -25.53 -9.06 11.97
C LEU A 14 -26.83 -9.87 11.92
N GLN A 15 -26.74 -11.20 12.01
CA GLN A 15 -27.88 -12.11 11.87
C GLN A 15 -28.13 -12.99 13.09
N ASP A 16 -27.42 -12.75 14.21
CA ASP A 16 -27.48 -13.54 15.45
C ASP A 16 -27.43 -15.06 15.23
N GLY A 17 -26.62 -15.50 14.27
CA GLY A 17 -26.51 -16.91 13.89
C GLY A 17 -25.07 -17.35 13.61
N TYR A 18 -24.89 -18.66 13.59
CA TYR A 18 -23.64 -19.27 13.14
C TYR A 18 -23.81 -19.80 11.71
N TYR A 19 -22.80 -19.62 10.88
CA TYR A 19 -22.71 -20.24 9.58
C TYR A 19 -21.47 -21.11 9.46
N ASN A 20 -21.48 -22.06 8.53
CA ASN A 20 -20.37 -22.98 8.35
C ASN A 20 -19.17 -22.28 7.72
N GLY A 21 -17.96 -22.59 8.16
CA GLY A 21 -16.72 -22.06 7.58
C GLY A 21 -16.57 -22.31 6.07
N SER A 22 -17.24 -23.34 5.53
CA SER A 22 -17.30 -23.58 4.08
C SER A 22 -18.11 -22.52 3.31
N GLU A 23 -18.93 -21.75 4.00
CA GLU A 23 -19.77 -20.67 3.43
C GLU A 23 -19.10 -19.30 3.51
N MET A 24 -17.89 -19.23 4.10
CA MET A 24 -17.09 -18.02 4.11
C MET A 24 -16.80 -17.53 2.69
N SER A 25 -16.87 -16.22 2.49
CA SER A 25 -16.34 -15.55 1.30
C SER A 25 -14.82 -15.74 1.19
N ASP A 26 -14.25 -15.49 0.01
CA ASP A 26 -12.80 -15.59 -0.19
C ASP A 26 -12.02 -14.63 0.71
N GLY A 27 -12.55 -13.42 0.93
CA GLY A 27 -11.96 -12.46 1.85
C GLY A 27 -11.99 -12.92 3.31
N GLU A 28 -13.10 -13.49 3.79
CA GLU A 28 -13.19 -14.03 5.15
C GLU A 28 -12.25 -15.21 5.34
N ARG A 29 -12.13 -16.09 4.33
CA ARG A 29 -11.17 -17.20 4.35
C ARG A 29 -9.72 -16.71 4.40
N ALA A 30 -9.39 -15.67 3.61
CA ALA A 30 -8.06 -15.08 3.60
C ALA A 30 -7.71 -14.48 4.98
N VAL A 31 -8.60 -13.70 5.58
CA VAL A 31 -8.41 -13.15 6.94
C VAL A 31 -8.21 -14.26 7.97
N PHE A 32 -9.06 -15.30 7.92
CA PHE A 32 -8.94 -16.43 8.84
C PHE A 32 -7.61 -17.16 8.69
N TYR A 33 -7.18 -17.38 7.45
CA TYR A 33 -5.91 -18.04 7.14
C TYR A 33 -4.73 -17.20 7.62
N PHE A 34 -4.65 -15.92 7.28
CA PHE A 34 -3.54 -15.05 7.68
C PHE A 34 -3.42 -14.95 9.20
N ILE A 35 -4.53 -14.72 9.91
CA ILE A 35 -4.51 -14.66 11.37
C ILE A 35 -4.05 -16.01 11.95
N GLY A 36 -4.57 -17.11 11.43
CA GLY A 36 -4.22 -18.45 11.90
C GLY A 36 -2.71 -18.76 11.76
N GLU A 37 -2.15 -18.50 10.57
CA GLU A 37 -0.73 -18.72 10.29
C GLU A 37 0.16 -17.84 11.18
N VAL A 38 -0.17 -16.55 11.31
CA VAL A 38 0.62 -15.63 12.12
C VAL A 38 0.57 -15.98 13.60
N LEU A 39 -0.61 -16.34 14.14
CA LEU A 39 -0.74 -16.72 15.56
C LEU A 39 -0.10 -18.08 15.87
N CYS A 40 -0.01 -18.97 14.88
CA CYS A 40 0.65 -20.26 15.03
C CYS A 40 2.18 -20.21 14.79
N ALA A 41 2.70 -19.10 14.27
CA ALA A 41 4.14 -18.94 14.08
C ALA A 41 4.90 -18.97 15.42
N GLY A 42 6.13 -19.48 15.41
CA GLY A 42 7.00 -19.50 16.59
C GLY A 42 7.28 -18.09 17.14
N GLU A 43 7.70 -18.01 18.39
CA GLU A 43 8.13 -16.74 18.98
C GLU A 43 9.39 -16.20 18.27
N ASN A 44 9.52 -14.87 18.19
CA ASN A 44 10.64 -14.16 17.55
C ASN A 44 10.92 -14.60 16.10
N SER A 45 9.86 -14.91 15.35
CA SER A 45 9.96 -15.39 13.97
C SER A 45 10.01 -14.24 12.97
N LEU A 46 10.60 -14.51 11.79
CA LEU A 46 10.40 -13.70 10.59
C LEU A 46 9.17 -14.25 9.85
N ILE A 47 8.15 -13.43 9.72
CA ILE A 47 6.90 -13.76 9.03
C ILE A 47 6.92 -13.06 7.66
N ILE A 48 6.91 -13.85 6.59
CA ILE A 48 6.93 -13.36 5.22
C ILE A 48 5.53 -13.51 4.64
N ILE A 49 4.94 -12.40 4.19
CA ILE A 49 3.61 -12.35 3.60
C ILE A 49 3.74 -11.86 2.15
N ASP A 50 3.35 -12.73 1.23
CA ASP A 50 3.31 -12.43 -0.20
C ASP A 50 1.90 -12.00 -0.59
N GLU A 51 1.78 -10.83 -1.25
CA GLU A 51 0.51 -10.26 -1.70
C GLU A 51 -0.54 -10.13 -0.57
N PRO A 52 -0.25 -9.40 0.54
CA PRO A 52 -1.15 -9.27 1.68
C PRO A 52 -2.52 -8.66 1.33
N GLU A 53 -2.63 -8.01 0.18
CA GLU A 53 -3.83 -7.40 -0.38
C GLU A 53 -4.77 -8.39 -1.07
N ASN A 54 -4.31 -9.59 -1.41
CA ASN A 54 -5.10 -10.56 -2.16
C ASN A 54 -6.39 -10.93 -1.42
N HIS A 55 -7.51 -10.87 -2.16
CA HIS A 55 -8.86 -11.15 -1.67
C HIS A 55 -9.38 -10.20 -0.58
N LEU A 56 -8.65 -9.15 -0.22
CA LEU A 56 -9.04 -8.21 0.81
C LEU A 56 -9.45 -6.86 0.21
N HIS A 57 -10.48 -6.26 0.80
CA HIS A 57 -10.86 -4.91 0.43
C HIS A 57 -9.88 -3.90 1.04
N LYS A 58 -9.49 -2.90 0.27
CA LYS A 58 -8.50 -1.88 0.66
C LYS A 58 -8.79 -1.19 2.01
N SER A 59 -10.06 -1.04 2.38
CA SER A 59 -10.42 -0.42 3.65
C SER A 59 -10.16 -1.30 4.89
N ILE A 60 -10.07 -2.61 4.70
CA ILE A 60 -9.84 -3.58 5.79
C ILE A 60 -8.34 -3.84 5.96
N LEU A 61 -7.61 -3.84 4.87
CA LEU A 61 -6.22 -4.27 4.78
C LEU A 61 -5.29 -3.60 5.82
N PRO A 62 -5.21 -2.26 5.95
CA PRO A 62 -4.32 -1.65 6.95
C PRO A 62 -4.70 -2.04 8.38
N ARG A 63 -6.01 -2.04 8.69
CA ARG A 63 -6.50 -2.34 10.04
C ARG A 63 -6.24 -3.79 10.45
N LEU A 64 -6.35 -4.72 9.50
CA LEU A 64 -6.04 -6.13 9.74
C LEU A 64 -4.58 -6.29 10.16
N TRP A 65 -3.67 -5.73 9.35
CA TRP A 65 -2.25 -5.89 9.61
C TRP A 65 -1.78 -5.10 10.83
N ASP A 66 -2.35 -3.91 11.12
CA ASP A 66 -2.09 -3.20 12.38
C ASP A 66 -2.46 -4.04 13.60
N ALA A 67 -3.60 -4.74 13.54
CA ALA A 67 -4.04 -5.59 14.63
C ALA A 67 -3.16 -6.84 14.77
N VAL A 68 -2.77 -7.46 13.67
CA VAL A 68 -1.94 -8.66 13.65
C VAL A 68 -0.52 -8.37 14.14
N GLU A 69 0.09 -7.29 13.67
CA GLU A 69 1.42 -6.84 14.10
C GLU A 69 1.44 -6.53 15.60
N LYS A 70 0.37 -5.91 16.12
CA LYS A 70 0.23 -5.62 17.54
C LYS A 70 0.13 -6.87 18.41
N GLU A 71 -0.51 -7.92 17.93
CA GLU A 71 -0.60 -9.21 18.68
C GLU A 71 0.72 -9.99 18.64
N ARG A 72 1.62 -9.68 17.71
CA ARG A 72 2.89 -10.37 17.51
C ARG A 72 4.06 -9.38 17.40
N GLU A 73 4.16 -8.48 18.37
CA GLU A 73 5.28 -7.53 18.52
C GLU A 73 6.64 -8.22 18.68
N ASP A 74 6.64 -9.52 19.02
CA ASP A 74 7.81 -10.37 19.10
C ASP A 74 8.38 -10.75 17.72
N CYS A 75 7.59 -10.61 16.65
CA CYS A 75 7.95 -11.07 15.31
C CYS A 75 8.35 -9.90 14.38
N VAL A 76 9.15 -10.24 13.39
CA VAL A 76 9.46 -9.32 12.28
C VAL A 76 8.57 -9.67 11.09
N PHE A 77 7.91 -8.66 10.52
CA PHE A 77 7.05 -8.81 9.36
C PHE A 77 7.76 -8.32 8.10
N LEU A 78 7.73 -9.14 7.04
CA LEU A 78 8.20 -8.79 5.71
C LEU A 78 7.05 -8.94 4.72
N TYR A 79 6.58 -7.84 4.16
CA TYR A 79 5.53 -7.83 3.15
C TYR A 79 6.13 -7.73 1.75
N ILE A 80 5.71 -8.62 0.86
CA ILE A 80 6.02 -8.54 -0.57
C ILE A 80 4.73 -8.11 -1.25
N THR A 81 4.70 -6.92 -1.81
CA THR A 81 3.48 -6.35 -2.38
C THR A 81 3.77 -5.50 -3.61
N HIS A 82 2.81 -5.45 -4.50
CA HIS A 82 2.77 -4.49 -5.60
C HIS A 82 1.76 -3.35 -5.36
N ASP A 83 1.01 -3.38 -4.25
CA ASP A 83 0.09 -2.31 -3.84
C ASP A 83 0.85 -1.23 -3.04
N LEU A 84 1.16 -0.12 -3.72
CA LEU A 84 1.89 0.99 -3.11
C LEU A 84 1.05 1.76 -2.09
N GLU A 85 -0.28 1.67 -2.14
CA GLU A 85 -1.15 2.25 -1.12
C GLU A 85 -1.00 1.46 0.19
N PHE A 86 -0.94 0.13 0.10
CA PHE A 86 -0.63 -0.72 1.24
C PHE A 86 0.79 -0.44 1.77
N ALA A 87 1.81 -0.40 0.91
CA ALA A 87 3.18 -0.09 1.32
C ALA A 87 3.26 1.25 2.08
N ARG A 88 2.59 2.30 1.58
CA ARG A 88 2.50 3.60 2.28
C ARG A 88 1.79 3.52 3.63
N SER A 89 0.83 2.61 3.79
CA SER A 89 0.13 2.45 5.09
C SER A 89 1.04 1.87 6.18
N ARG A 90 2.19 1.31 5.82
CA ARG A 90 3.21 0.76 6.73
C ARG A 90 4.32 1.78 7.03
N MET A 91 3.96 3.01 7.37
CA MET A 91 4.84 4.18 7.45
C MET A 91 5.98 4.09 8.49
N GLN A 92 5.94 3.15 9.41
CA GLN A 92 7.02 2.89 10.37
C GLN A 92 8.00 1.81 9.89
N SER A 93 7.78 1.28 8.70
CA SER A 93 8.57 0.20 8.13
C SER A 93 9.57 0.72 7.11
N GLN A 94 10.68 0.02 6.96
CA GLN A 94 11.61 0.27 5.88
C GLN A 94 11.04 -0.28 4.57
N ILE A 95 10.99 0.54 3.52
CA ILE A 95 10.50 0.13 2.20
C ILE A 95 11.68 -0.16 1.29
N ILE A 96 11.71 -1.36 0.72
CA ILE A 96 12.68 -1.79 -0.28
C ILE A 96 11.97 -1.80 -1.64
N TRP A 97 12.33 -0.85 -2.51
CA TRP A 97 11.80 -0.82 -3.86
C TRP A 97 12.69 -1.61 -4.80
N VAL A 98 12.21 -2.77 -5.25
CA VAL A 98 12.89 -3.61 -6.23
C VAL A 98 12.54 -3.09 -7.64
N LYS A 99 13.55 -2.64 -8.40
CA LYS A 99 13.38 -1.97 -9.69
C LYS A 99 13.47 -2.92 -10.86
N GLU A 100 14.59 -3.61 -10.95
CA GLU A 100 14.92 -4.44 -12.12
C GLU A 100 15.82 -5.61 -11.71
N PHE A 101 15.72 -6.69 -12.47
CA PHE A 101 16.61 -7.84 -12.40
C PHE A 101 17.63 -7.76 -13.53
N GLU A 102 18.89 -7.59 -13.19
CA GLU A 102 19.99 -7.66 -14.12
C GLU A 102 20.49 -9.10 -14.33
N LYS A 103 21.23 -9.33 -15.39
CA LYS A 103 21.87 -10.62 -15.61
C LYS A 103 22.83 -10.94 -14.44
N GLU A 104 23.00 -12.24 -14.12
CA GLU A 104 23.91 -12.74 -13.08
C GLU A 104 23.42 -12.58 -11.65
N ASN A 105 22.10 -12.68 -11.38
CA ASN A 105 21.49 -12.60 -10.05
C ASN A 105 21.68 -11.25 -9.32
N GLN A 106 21.86 -10.17 -10.07
CA GLN A 106 21.91 -8.82 -9.50
C GLN A 106 20.55 -8.15 -9.60
N TRP A 107 20.05 -7.73 -8.44
CA TRP A 107 18.82 -6.96 -8.32
C TRP A 107 19.16 -5.50 -8.10
N GLN A 108 18.56 -4.62 -8.88
CA GLN A 108 18.57 -3.19 -8.58
C GLN A 108 17.44 -2.89 -7.61
N TYR A 109 17.79 -2.36 -6.45
CA TYR A 109 16.82 -1.95 -5.44
C TYR A 109 17.21 -0.60 -4.83
N GLU A 110 16.23 0.06 -4.23
CA GLU A 110 16.40 1.32 -3.52
C GLU A 110 15.69 1.22 -2.16
N LEU A 111 16.36 1.69 -1.13
CA LEU A 111 15.74 1.84 0.19
C LEU A 111 15.07 3.21 0.22
N LEU A 112 13.78 3.22 0.52
CA LEU A 112 12.99 4.44 0.66
C LEU A 112 12.77 4.70 2.15
N ASP A 113 13.05 5.93 2.57
CA ASP A 113 12.83 6.37 3.95
C ASP A 113 11.61 7.27 3.99
N ASP A 114 10.64 6.92 4.84
CA ASP A 114 9.41 7.70 4.98
C ASP A 114 9.62 9.07 5.64
N ALA A 115 10.73 9.25 6.35
CA ALA A 115 11.12 10.54 6.88
C ALA A 115 11.48 11.58 5.80
N ASP A 116 11.73 11.13 4.55
CA ASP A 116 11.99 12.02 3.42
C ASP A 116 10.70 12.27 2.63
N ALA A 117 10.23 13.51 2.66
CA ALA A 117 9.05 13.94 1.88
C ALA A 117 9.21 13.67 0.37
N SER A 118 10.44 13.57 -0.14
CA SER A 118 10.74 13.23 -1.53
C SER A 118 10.39 11.78 -1.85
N ASP A 119 10.64 10.86 -0.93
CA ASP A 119 10.36 9.44 -1.10
C ASP A 119 8.85 9.14 -0.97
N GLY A 120 8.15 9.84 -0.08
CA GLY A 120 6.69 9.80 -0.02
C GLY A 120 6.03 10.23 -1.34
N LEU A 121 6.51 11.32 -1.95
CA LEU A 121 6.06 11.77 -3.26
C LEU A 121 6.41 10.75 -4.36
N LYS A 122 7.59 10.14 -4.29
CA LYS A 122 8.03 9.11 -5.22
C LYS A 122 7.12 7.89 -5.21
N LEU A 123 6.75 7.40 -4.03
CA LEU A 123 5.78 6.32 -3.87
C LEU A 123 4.40 6.71 -4.43
N GLU A 124 3.95 7.95 -4.21
CA GLU A 124 2.69 8.44 -4.74
C GLU A 124 2.70 8.52 -6.28
N ILE A 125 3.81 8.94 -6.88
CA ILE A 125 3.99 8.99 -8.33
C ILE A 125 4.03 7.56 -8.91
N LEU A 126 4.80 6.66 -8.31
CA LEU A 126 4.96 5.28 -8.77
C LEU A 126 3.69 4.44 -8.63
N GLY A 127 2.91 4.68 -7.55
CA GLY A 127 1.66 3.98 -7.28
C GLY A 127 0.52 4.31 -8.24
N ASN A 128 0.68 5.38 -8.98
CA ASN A 128 -0.33 5.80 -9.94
C ASN A 128 0.02 5.33 -11.35
N ARG A 129 -0.81 4.45 -11.92
CA ARG A 129 -0.74 4.08 -13.33
C ARG A 129 -1.17 5.23 -14.27
N GLN A 130 -1.69 6.32 -13.71
CA GLN A 130 -2.11 7.51 -14.44
C GLN A 130 -0.95 8.49 -14.59
N LYS A 131 -1.03 9.34 -15.61
CA LYS A 131 -0.12 10.49 -15.75
C LYS A 131 -0.27 11.40 -14.52
N VAL A 132 0.83 11.92 -14.02
CA VAL A 132 0.85 12.77 -12.83
C VAL A 132 0.88 14.25 -13.24
N LEU A 133 0.03 15.05 -12.60
CA LEU A 133 0.01 16.50 -12.72
C LEU A 133 0.29 17.12 -11.35
N LEU A 134 1.45 17.74 -11.22
CA LEU A 134 1.84 18.45 -10.00
C LEU A 134 1.32 19.89 -10.06
N VAL A 135 0.60 20.32 -9.05
CA VAL A 135 0.01 21.67 -8.96
C VAL A 135 0.41 22.34 -7.66
N GLU A 136 0.50 23.66 -7.65
CA GLU A 136 0.73 24.41 -6.41
C GLU A 136 -0.50 24.35 -5.50
N GLY A 137 -0.28 24.32 -4.19
CA GLY A 137 -1.34 24.40 -3.18
C GLY A 137 -1.23 23.33 -2.11
N THR A 138 -2.03 23.48 -1.04
CA THR A 138 -2.06 22.52 0.07
C THR A 138 -3.03 21.38 -0.24
N GLN A 139 -2.75 20.18 0.28
CA GLN A 139 -3.58 18.99 0.00
C GLN A 139 -5.05 19.14 0.40
N THR A 140 -5.34 19.93 1.44
CA THR A 140 -6.68 20.01 2.03
C THR A 140 -7.53 21.16 1.52
N ARG A 141 -6.94 22.24 1.00
CA ARG A 141 -7.66 23.47 0.63
C ARG A 141 -7.40 24.00 -0.78
N SER A 142 -6.63 23.26 -1.59
CA SER A 142 -6.31 23.72 -2.94
C SER A 142 -7.54 23.69 -3.85
N ILE A 143 -7.94 24.87 -4.30
CA ILE A 143 -8.94 25.06 -5.36
C ILE A 143 -8.40 24.47 -6.66
N ASP A 144 -7.10 24.61 -6.90
CA ASP A 144 -6.40 24.16 -8.09
C ASP A 144 -6.45 22.63 -8.23
N LYS A 145 -6.22 21.88 -7.16
CA LYS A 145 -6.38 20.41 -7.17
C LYS A 145 -7.78 20.02 -7.64
N LYS A 146 -8.82 20.64 -7.07
CA LYS A 146 -10.23 20.35 -7.42
C LYS A 146 -10.55 20.73 -8.87
N LEU A 147 -10.02 21.87 -9.32
CA LEU A 147 -10.21 22.35 -10.68
C LEU A 147 -9.52 21.44 -11.69
N TYR A 148 -8.22 21.17 -11.49
CA TYR A 148 -7.43 20.37 -12.42
C TYR A 148 -7.84 18.90 -12.44
N SER A 149 -8.30 18.32 -11.32
CA SER A 149 -8.86 16.96 -11.32
C SER A 149 -10.14 16.84 -12.16
N LYS A 150 -10.89 17.94 -12.31
CA LYS A 150 -12.07 17.96 -13.19
C LYS A 150 -11.71 18.22 -14.65
N LEU A 151 -10.71 19.07 -14.90
CA LEU A 151 -10.28 19.42 -16.25
C LEU A 151 -9.46 18.32 -16.92
N TYR A 152 -8.71 17.55 -16.13
CA TYR A 152 -7.80 16.52 -16.61
C TYR A 152 -8.06 15.20 -15.87
N PRO A 153 -9.19 14.55 -16.11
CA PRO A 153 -9.58 13.31 -15.38
C PRO A 153 -8.63 12.14 -15.63
N GLU A 154 -7.81 12.20 -16.70
CA GLU A 154 -6.79 11.21 -17.03
C GLU A 154 -5.47 11.38 -16.25
N TYR A 155 -5.37 12.45 -15.44
CA TYR A 155 -4.20 12.72 -14.59
C TYR A 155 -4.53 12.49 -13.12
N ASN A 156 -3.58 11.92 -12.39
CA ASN A 156 -3.56 12.06 -10.94
C ASN A 156 -3.00 13.43 -10.57
N VAL A 157 -3.79 14.26 -9.91
CA VAL A 157 -3.42 15.63 -9.54
C VAL A 157 -2.89 15.64 -8.11
N ILE A 158 -1.60 15.92 -7.95
CA ILE A 158 -0.91 16.00 -6.66
C ILE A 158 -0.61 17.45 -6.34
N SER A 159 -1.03 17.91 -5.15
CA SER A 159 -0.75 19.27 -4.67
C SER A 159 0.63 19.33 -4.01
N MET A 160 1.43 20.31 -4.40
CA MET A 160 2.72 20.65 -3.83
C MET A 160 2.62 21.99 -3.10
N GLU A 161 3.31 22.16 -1.99
CA GLU A 161 3.19 23.33 -1.12
C GLU A 161 3.50 24.68 -1.81
N SER A 162 4.39 24.65 -2.81
CA SER A 162 4.84 25.86 -3.51
C SER A 162 5.22 25.58 -4.96
N CYS A 163 5.23 26.64 -5.78
CA CYS A 163 5.71 26.58 -7.15
C CYS A 163 7.15 26.06 -7.25
N ASN A 164 8.02 26.43 -6.34
CA ASN A 164 9.41 25.92 -6.30
C ASN A 164 9.44 24.41 -6.06
N ALA A 165 8.58 23.86 -5.20
CA ALA A 165 8.46 22.42 -4.98
C ALA A 165 7.98 21.71 -6.25
N VAL A 166 6.99 22.27 -6.97
CA VAL A 166 6.55 21.76 -8.27
C VAL A 166 7.70 21.72 -9.27
N ILE A 167 8.44 22.80 -9.41
CA ILE A 167 9.57 22.89 -10.36
C ILE A 167 10.65 21.86 -10.02
N GLN A 168 11.00 21.73 -8.76
CA GLN A 168 12.02 20.76 -8.33
C GLN A 168 11.55 19.33 -8.57
N ALA A 169 10.33 18.99 -8.20
CA ALA A 169 9.77 17.66 -8.43
C ALA A 169 9.71 17.31 -9.92
N VAL A 170 9.28 18.25 -10.79
CA VAL A 170 9.27 18.02 -12.25
C VAL A 170 10.69 17.81 -12.79
N LYS A 171 11.69 18.56 -12.30
CA LYS A 171 13.09 18.36 -12.70
C LYS A 171 13.63 17.01 -12.25
N THR A 172 13.31 16.59 -11.03
CA THR A 172 13.78 15.32 -10.47
C THR A 172 13.12 14.12 -11.15
N TYR A 173 11.81 14.13 -11.28
CA TYR A 173 11.05 12.96 -11.75
C TYR A 173 10.74 13.00 -13.25
N GLY A 174 10.75 14.15 -13.89
CA GLY A 174 10.48 14.30 -15.32
C GLY A 174 11.66 13.97 -16.23
N GLN A 175 12.89 13.99 -15.70
CA GLN A 175 14.13 13.75 -16.48
C GLN A 175 14.77 12.37 -16.20
N THR A 176 14.42 11.71 -15.11
CA THR A 176 14.92 10.38 -14.81
C THR A 176 14.22 9.38 -15.72
N GLY A 177 14.96 8.79 -16.66
CA GLY A 177 14.47 7.75 -17.58
C GLY A 177 13.88 6.50 -16.89
N GLN A 178 13.87 6.47 -15.57
CA GLN A 178 13.25 5.45 -14.71
C GLN A 178 11.71 5.47 -14.75
N LEU A 179 11.10 6.56 -15.22
CA LEU A 179 9.65 6.73 -15.36
C LEU A 179 9.21 6.71 -16.83
N HIS A 180 9.77 5.79 -17.63
CA HIS A 180 9.50 5.68 -19.07
C HIS A 180 8.00 5.63 -19.44
N TYR A 181 7.13 5.28 -18.50
CA TYR A 181 5.68 5.17 -18.72
C TYR A 181 4.87 6.32 -18.12
N MET A 182 5.47 7.22 -17.34
CA MET A 182 4.74 8.29 -16.66
C MET A 182 5.16 9.66 -17.17
N LYS A 183 4.20 10.43 -17.70
CA LYS A 183 4.42 11.84 -18.00
C LYS A 183 4.07 12.66 -16.77
N VAL A 184 5.09 13.22 -16.12
CA VAL A 184 4.94 14.18 -15.03
C VAL A 184 4.93 15.58 -15.62
N LYS A 185 3.91 16.38 -15.29
CA LYS A 185 3.78 17.78 -15.66
C LYS A 185 3.58 18.63 -14.41
N GLY A 186 4.01 19.86 -14.42
CA GLY A 186 3.79 20.83 -13.35
C GLY A 186 3.09 22.06 -13.87
N ILE A 187 2.21 22.62 -13.05
CA ILE A 187 1.55 23.91 -13.26
C ILE A 187 1.76 24.75 -11.99
N CYS A 188 2.29 25.93 -12.19
CA CYS A 188 2.47 26.95 -11.15
C CYS A 188 1.58 28.16 -11.44
#